data_eed879f20bc53e3e8baf3f38456a9151
#
_entry.id   eed879f20bc53e3e8baf3f38456a9151
#
_cell.length_a   1.000
_cell.length_b   1.000
_cell.length_c   1.000
_cell.angle_alpha   90.00
_cell.angle_beta   90.00
_cell.angle_gamma   90.00
#
_symmetry.space_group_name_H-M   'P 1'
#
loop_
_entity.id
_entity.type
_entity.pdbx_description
1 polymer ?
#
loop_
_entity_poly.entity_id
_entity_poly.type
_entity_poly.pdbx_seq_one_letter_code
_entity_poly.pdbx_strand_id
1 'polypeptide(L)'
;MKGSDVGDNEVIEFQMINKLLLQKKNIIVDKWIDSIITSYPKETYEFLRLQKHRFSNPAGYIISDCAEKIFSEIMNGYNVEAINRSLNDIIKLRAVQDFLPSQAVGFVFILKQIIRSEIDVEIHDGKISQEFSELDKRIDKTALAAFNLYAEAREKIYQIRLKDLKARLPYSKEIDLNGKSKN
;
A
#
# COMPACT_ATOMS: atom_id res chain seq x y z
N MET A 1 -20.29 -27.06 -33.88
CA MET A 1 -19.07 -27.11 -33.06
C MET A 1 -18.19 -25.93 -33.43
N LYS A 2 -18.27 -24.84 -32.70
CA LYS A 2 -17.34 -23.70 -32.73
C LYS A 2 -17.30 -23.20 -31.27
N GLY A 3 -16.38 -23.66 -30.51
CA GLY A 3 -16.09 -23.18 -29.19
C GLY A 3 -14.64 -23.54 -28.93
N SER A 4 -13.78 -22.55 -28.78
CA SER A 4 -12.49 -22.60 -28.08
C SER A 4 -11.45 -21.58 -28.57
N ASP A 5 -11.88 -20.42 -29.15
CA ASP A 5 -10.89 -19.43 -29.61
C ASP A 5 -10.81 -18.15 -28.76
N VAL A 6 -11.59 -18.06 -27.68
CA VAL A 6 -11.62 -16.83 -26.83
C VAL A 6 -10.59 -16.88 -25.70
N GLY A 7 -10.25 -18.08 -25.19
CA GLY A 7 -9.34 -18.23 -24.05
C GLY A 7 -7.85 -18.02 -24.38
N ASP A 8 -7.44 -18.41 -25.57
CA ASP A 8 -6.03 -18.34 -25.95
C ASP A 8 -5.59 -16.90 -26.31
N ASN A 9 -6.49 -16.07 -26.82
CA ASN A 9 -6.23 -14.66 -27.09
C ASN A 9 -6.12 -13.82 -25.82
N GLU A 10 -6.92 -14.08 -24.77
CA GLU A 10 -6.82 -13.36 -23.49
C GLU A 10 -5.51 -13.65 -22.77
N VAL A 11 -5.00 -14.87 -22.82
CA VAL A 11 -3.73 -15.26 -22.20
C VAL A 11 -2.53 -14.63 -22.92
N ILE A 12 -2.58 -14.50 -24.24
CA ILE A 12 -1.50 -13.91 -25.04
C ILE A 12 -1.45 -12.39 -24.86
N GLU A 13 -2.60 -11.72 -24.75
CA GLU A 13 -2.69 -10.26 -24.61
C GLU A 13 -2.13 -9.77 -23.27
N PHE A 14 -2.40 -10.46 -22.15
CA PHE A 14 -1.83 -10.12 -20.86
C PHE A 14 -0.29 -10.29 -20.77
N GLN A 15 0.29 -11.04 -21.69
CA GLN A 15 1.75 -11.23 -21.76
C GLN A 15 2.50 -10.02 -22.32
N MET A 16 1.85 -9.15 -23.09
CA MET A 16 2.53 -8.05 -23.79
C MET A 16 2.82 -6.86 -22.86
N ILE A 17 1.83 -6.39 -22.10
CA ILE A 17 2.06 -5.36 -21.06
C ILE A 17 2.96 -5.88 -19.97
N ASN A 18 2.77 -7.11 -19.47
CA ASN A 18 3.64 -7.68 -18.47
C ASN A 18 5.10 -7.71 -18.92
N LYS A 19 5.37 -8.07 -20.15
CA LYS A 19 6.73 -8.07 -20.71
C LYS A 19 7.34 -6.66 -20.73
N LEU A 20 6.58 -5.67 -21.14
CA LEU A 20 7.00 -4.27 -21.18
C LEU A 20 7.28 -3.72 -19.78
N LEU A 21 6.36 -3.98 -18.83
CA LEU A 21 6.49 -3.53 -17.46
C LEU A 21 7.63 -4.23 -16.72
N LEU A 22 7.89 -5.50 -17.03
CA LEU A 22 9.05 -6.23 -16.50
C LEU A 22 10.36 -5.65 -17.01
N GLN A 23 10.45 -5.21 -18.26
CA GLN A 23 11.62 -4.51 -18.78
C GLN A 23 11.87 -3.17 -18.09
N LYS A 24 10.79 -2.45 -17.73
CA LYS A 24 10.83 -1.15 -17.04
C LYS A 24 10.73 -1.28 -15.51
N LYS A 25 10.70 -2.51 -14.95
CA LYS A 25 10.45 -2.78 -13.53
C LYS A 25 11.29 -1.91 -12.61
N ASN A 26 12.60 -1.88 -12.81
CA ASN A 26 13.49 -1.16 -11.91
C ASN A 26 13.18 0.34 -11.90
N ILE A 27 12.95 0.93 -13.08
CA ILE A 27 12.63 2.36 -13.20
C ILE A 27 11.29 2.67 -12.49
N ILE A 28 10.26 1.85 -12.71
CA ILE A 28 8.93 2.04 -12.11
C ILE A 28 9.01 1.89 -10.60
N VAL A 29 9.65 0.84 -10.10
CA VAL A 29 9.76 0.56 -8.67
C VAL A 29 10.60 1.62 -7.97
N ASP A 30 11.73 2.05 -8.54
CA ASP A 30 12.56 3.11 -7.97
C ASP A 30 11.80 4.44 -7.87
N LYS A 31 11.08 4.85 -8.93
CA LYS A 31 10.21 6.04 -8.91
C LYS A 31 9.11 5.93 -7.87
N TRP A 32 8.54 4.74 -7.73
CA TRP A 32 7.49 4.50 -6.75
C TRP A 32 8.03 4.57 -5.32
N ILE A 33 9.15 3.93 -5.02
CA ILE A 33 9.84 4.02 -3.72
C ILE A 33 10.17 5.47 -3.40
N ASP A 34 10.73 6.22 -4.35
CA ASP A 34 11.05 7.64 -4.15
C ASP A 34 9.80 8.46 -3.83
N SER A 35 8.68 8.21 -4.52
CA SER A 35 7.39 8.87 -4.22
C SER A 35 6.85 8.53 -2.83
N ILE A 36 7.00 7.27 -2.38
CA ILE A 36 6.63 6.85 -1.03
C ILE A 36 7.46 7.61 0.00
N ILE A 37 8.78 7.65 -0.18
CA ILE A 37 9.72 8.29 0.74
C ILE A 37 9.51 9.81 0.77
N THR A 38 9.28 10.44 -0.38
CA THR A 38 9.04 11.90 -0.49
C THR A 38 7.77 12.35 0.21
N SER A 39 6.81 11.46 0.48
CA SER A 39 5.60 11.76 1.24
C SER A 39 5.84 11.95 2.76
N TYR A 40 7.03 11.64 3.26
CA TYR A 40 7.41 11.82 4.65
C TYR A 40 7.93 13.25 4.91
N PRO A 41 7.90 13.75 6.17
CA PRO A 41 8.54 15.01 6.55
C PRO A 41 10.03 15.03 6.15
N LYS A 42 10.56 16.22 5.87
CA LYS A 42 11.91 16.41 5.30
C LYS A 42 13.01 15.67 6.07
N GLU A 43 13.01 15.75 7.39
CA GLU A 43 14.02 15.11 8.25
C GLU A 43 13.95 13.58 8.13
N THR A 44 12.73 13.03 8.08
CA THR A 44 12.50 11.59 7.88
C THR A 44 12.87 11.15 6.47
N TYR A 45 12.53 11.95 5.47
CA TYR A 45 12.87 11.71 4.07
C TYR A 45 14.38 11.57 3.87
N GLU A 46 15.18 12.50 4.40
CA GLU A 46 16.64 12.46 4.29
C GLU A 46 17.21 11.18 4.90
N PHE A 47 16.71 10.80 6.09
CA PHE A 47 17.10 9.53 6.73
C PHE A 47 16.73 8.31 5.90
N LEU A 48 15.48 8.24 5.41
CA LEU A 48 14.98 7.10 4.63
C LEU A 48 15.75 6.92 3.31
N ARG A 49 16.20 8.01 2.69
CA ARG A 49 16.94 8.00 1.42
C ARG A 49 18.39 7.59 1.54
N LEU A 50 19.07 7.98 2.62
CA LEU A 50 20.53 7.89 2.75
C LEU A 50 21.07 6.48 2.94
N GLN A 51 20.28 5.51 3.42
CA GLN A 51 20.79 4.19 3.77
C GLN A 51 19.81 3.08 3.39
N LYS A 52 20.16 2.28 2.41
CA LYS A 52 19.40 1.07 2.01
C LYS A 52 19.76 -0.17 2.85
N HIS A 53 20.45 -0.02 3.97
CA HIS A 53 20.85 -1.15 4.80
C HIS A 53 19.81 -1.45 5.89
N ARG A 54 19.38 -2.72 5.97
CA ARG A 54 18.37 -3.22 6.90
C ARG A 54 18.60 -2.82 8.37
N PHE A 55 19.84 -2.79 8.81
CA PHE A 55 20.19 -2.48 10.20
C PHE A 55 20.27 -0.97 10.49
N SER A 56 20.73 -0.19 9.55
CA SER A 56 20.91 1.25 9.72
C SER A 56 19.66 2.06 9.36
N ASN A 57 18.83 1.54 8.45
CA ASN A 57 17.56 2.15 8.05
C ASN A 57 16.49 1.07 7.82
N PRO A 58 15.95 0.47 8.89
CA PRO A 58 14.96 -0.60 8.78
C PRO A 58 13.67 -0.14 8.09
N ALA A 59 13.25 1.11 8.29
CA ALA A 59 12.02 1.63 7.66
C ALA A 59 12.19 1.81 6.15
N GLY A 60 13.30 2.38 5.69
CA GLY A 60 13.60 2.50 4.25
C GLY A 60 13.75 1.13 3.59
N TYR A 61 14.37 0.17 4.27
CA TYR A 61 14.45 -1.20 3.79
C TYR A 61 13.06 -1.84 3.64
N ILE A 62 12.20 -1.72 4.64
CA ILE A 62 10.82 -2.25 4.59
C ILE A 62 10.05 -1.64 3.41
N ILE A 63 10.13 -0.33 3.22
CA ILE A 63 9.45 0.35 2.11
C ILE A 63 9.92 -0.21 0.77
N SER A 64 11.24 -0.32 0.57
CA SER A 64 11.80 -0.81 -0.69
C SER A 64 11.45 -2.28 -0.96
N ASP A 65 11.65 -3.16 0.02
CA ASP A 65 11.38 -4.60 -0.10
C ASP A 65 9.89 -4.86 -0.34
N CYS A 66 9.02 -4.15 0.38
CA CYS A 66 7.58 -4.30 0.21
C CYS A 66 7.09 -3.74 -1.13
N ALA A 67 7.60 -2.60 -1.59
CA ALA A 67 7.24 -2.03 -2.89
C ALA A 67 7.60 -2.99 -4.04
N GLU A 68 8.79 -3.58 -4.03
CA GLU A 68 9.20 -4.57 -5.01
C GLU A 68 8.30 -5.81 -5.02
N LYS A 69 7.95 -6.32 -3.84
CA LYS A 69 7.06 -7.47 -3.68
C LYS A 69 5.66 -7.16 -4.18
N ILE A 70 5.07 -6.05 -3.75
CA ILE A 70 3.73 -5.64 -4.18
C ILE A 70 3.68 -5.48 -5.70
N PHE A 71 4.66 -4.79 -6.30
CA PHE A 71 4.73 -4.65 -7.74
C PHE A 71 4.81 -6.01 -8.44
N SER A 72 5.67 -6.89 -7.97
CA SER A 72 5.83 -8.23 -8.55
C SER A 72 4.55 -9.05 -8.48
N GLU A 73 3.82 -9.00 -7.37
CA GLU A 73 2.55 -9.71 -7.19
C GLU A 73 1.42 -9.12 -8.06
N ILE A 74 1.37 -7.81 -8.23
CA ILE A 74 0.43 -7.15 -9.14
C ILE A 74 0.66 -7.64 -10.57
N MET A 75 1.92 -7.83 -10.98
CA MET A 75 2.28 -8.30 -12.32
C MET A 75 2.05 -9.80 -12.52
N ASN A 76 2.38 -10.63 -11.53
CA ASN A 76 2.49 -12.09 -11.65
C ASN A 76 1.27 -12.87 -11.13
N GLY A 77 0.04 -12.38 -11.32
CA GLY A 77 -1.17 -13.14 -10.99
C GLY A 77 -1.94 -12.66 -9.77
N TYR A 78 -1.50 -11.59 -9.09
CA TYR A 78 -2.22 -10.92 -8.01
C TYR A 78 -2.49 -11.80 -6.79
N ASN A 79 -1.45 -12.28 -6.14
CA ASN A 79 -1.59 -13.01 -4.87
C ASN A 79 -1.98 -12.05 -3.74
N VAL A 80 -3.26 -12.08 -3.36
CA VAL A 80 -3.86 -11.19 -2.35
C VAL A 80 -3.17 -11.30 -1.00
N GLU A 81 -2.80 -12.50 -0.57
CA GLU A 81 -2.18 -12.72 0.74
C GLU A 81 -0.75 -12.15 0.78
N ALA A 82 0.03 -12.33 -0.29
CA ALA A 82 1.37 -11.78 -0.41
C ALA A 82 1.34 -10.26 -0.46
N ILE A 83 0.41 -9.68 -1.22
CA ILE A 83 0.18 -8.23 -1.28
C ILE A 83 -0.19 -7.69 0.10
N ASN A 84 -1.16 -8.30 0.79
CA ASN A 84 -1.63 -7.83 2.10
C ASN A 84 -0.51 -7.88 3.16
N ARG A 85 0.36 -8.89 3.14
CA ARG A 85 1.52 -8.93 4.05
C ARG A 85 2.44 -7.75 3.83
N SER A 86 2.83 -7.49 2.58
CA SER A 86 3.73 -6.38 2.25
C SER A 86 3.09 -5.01 2.50
N LEU A 87 1.80 -4.84 2.16
CA LEU A 87 1.04 -3.63 2.48
C LEU A 87 0.98 -3.35 3.97
N ASN A 88 0.71 -4.39 4.78
CA ASN A 88 0.58 -4.25 6.23
C ASN A 88 1.85 -3.67 6.88
N ASP A 89 3.03 -4.00 6.37
CA ASP A 89 4.27 -3.48 6.91
C ASP A 89 4.46 -1.99 6.58
N ILE A 90 4.19 -1.56 5.34
CA ILE A 90 4.20 -0.12 4.98
C ILE A 90 3.12 0.65 5.74
N ILE A 91 1.91 0.10 5.81
CA ILE A 91 0.76 0.75 6.44
C ILE A 91 0.96 0.94 7.94
N LYS A 92 1.55 -0.04 8.63
CA LYS A 92 1.89 0.11 10.05
C LYS A 92 2.85 1.27 10.31
N LEU A 93 3.88 1.42 9.47
CA LEU A 93 4.80 2.56 9.58
C LEU A 93 4.05 3.90 9.46
N ARG A 94 3.12 4.01 8.50
CA ARG A 94 2.34 5.22 8.26
C ARG A 94 1.30 5.49 9.33
N ALA A 95 0.64 4.45 9.84
CA ALA A 95 -0.37 4.59 10.89
C ALA A 95 0.21 5.10 12.21
N VAL A 96 1.42 4.68 12.58
CA VAL A 96 2.12 5.14 13.79
C VAL A 96 2.57 6.60 13.67
N GLN A 97 2.84 7.08 12.46
CA GLN A 97 3.30 8.44 12.19
C GLN A 97 2.16 9.45 11.92
N ASP A 98 0.93 9.07 12.27
CA ASP A 98 -0.27 9.92 12.18
C ASP A 98 -0.56 10.48 10.76
N PHE A 99 -0.19 9.76 9.69
CA PHE A 99 -0.61 10.11 8.35
C PHE A 99 -2.14 10.21 8.26
N LEU A 100 -2.65 11.13 7.46
CA LEU A 100 -4.07 11.12 7.09
C LEU A 100 -4.39 9.87 6.25
N PRO A 101 -5.62 9.32 6.32
CA PRO A 101 -6.00 8.14 5.55
C PRO A 101 -5.67 8.24 4.05
N SER A 102 -5.97 9.39 3.44
CA SER A 102 -5.64 9.64 2.03
C SER A 102 -4.15 9.63 1.72
N GLN A 103 -3.33 10.17 2.61
CA GLN A 103 -1.88 10.16 2.49
C GLN A 103 -1.32 8.74 2.69
N ALA A 104 -1.86 8.01 3.69
CA ALA A 104 -1.40 6.67 4.01
C ALA A 104 -1.61 5.67 2.87
N VAL A 105 -2.68 5.84 2.08
CA VAL A 105 -3.08 4.94 0.98
C VAL A 105 -2.69 5.48 -0.39
N GLY A 106 -2.53 6.81 -0.53
CA GLY A 106 -2.33 7.51 -1.79
C GLY A 106 -1.15 7.01 -2.63
N PHE A 107 -0.11 6.46 -1.98
CA PHE A 107 1.06 5.92 -2.68
C PHE A 107 0.71 4.79 -3.67
N VAL A 108 -0.36 4.04 -3.42
CA VAL A 108 -0.81 2.98 -4.33
C VAL A 108 -1.31 3.58 -5.64
N PHE A 109 -2.05 4.69 -5.59
CA PHE A 109 -2.54 5.38 -6.78
C PHE A 109 -1.41 6.07 -7.58
N ILE A 110 -0.33 6.47 -6.89
CA ILE A 110 0.86 7.03 -7.57
C ILE A 110 1.52 5.97 -8.45
N LEU A 111 1.52 4.69 -8.05
CA LEU A 111 2.00 3.60 -8.90
C LEU A 111 1.27 3.58 -10.26
N LYS A 112 -0.05 3.78 -10.26
CA LYS A 112 -0.86 3.85 -11.50
C LYS A 112 -0.39 4.97 -12.43
N GLN A 113 -0.08 6.15 -11.85
CA GLN A 113 0.40 7.29 -12.63
C GLN A 113 1.81 7.05 -13.18
N ILE A 114 2.70 6.46 -12.38
CA ILE A 114 4.06 6.12 -12.81
C ILE A 114 4.02 5.11 -13.96
N ILE A 115 3.25 4.03 -13.82
CA ILE A 115 3.10 3.03 -14.88
C ILE A 115 2.61 3.70 -16.18
N ARG A 116 1.57 4.53 -16.10
CA ARG A 116 1.05 5.24 -17.29
C ARG A 116 2.10 6.11 -17.95
N SER A 117 2.87 6.89 -17.16
CA SER A 117 3.92 7.76 -17.71
C SER A 117 5.06 6.97 -18.38
N GLU A 118 5.33 5.73 -17.94
CA GLU A 118 6.40 4.91 -18.50
C GLU A 118 6.00 4.17 -19.79
N ILE A 119 4.72 3.96 -20.02
CA ILE A 119 4.22 3.20 -21.17
C ILE A 119 3.30 4.01 -22.11
N ASP A 120 3.21 5.34 -21.91
CA ASP A 120 2.29 6.22 -22.63
C ASP A 120 2.46 6.17 -24.17
N VAL A 121 3.68 5.97 -24.63
CA VAL A 121 4.00 5.88 -26.07
C VAL A 121 3.45 4.59 -26.69
N GLU A 122 3.31 3.52 -25.91
CA GLU A 122 2.90 2.19 -26.36
C GLU A 122 1.37 1.96 -26.25
N ILE A 123 0.64 2.83 -25.53
CA ILE A 123 -0.82 2.66 -25.28
C ILE A 123 -1.71 3.00 -26.49
N HIS A 124 -1.15 3.56 -27.56
CA HIS A 124 -1.94 3.97 -28.75
C HIS A 124 -2.50 2.80 -29.54
N ASP A 125 -2.17 1.57 -29.21
CA ASP A 125 -2.75 0.36 -29.78
C ASP A 125 -3.94 -0.12 -28.93
N GLY A 126 -5.13 -0.27 -29.51
CA GLY A 126 -6.38 -0.60 -28.79
C GLY A 126 -6.36 -1.92 -28.01
N LYS A 127 -5.43 -2.83 -28.32
CA LYS A 127 -5.22 -4.09 -27.61
C LYS A 127 -4.58 -3.87 -26.24
N ILE A 128 -3.65 -2.94 -26.15
CA ILE A 128 -2.95 -2.57 -24.91
C ILE A 128 -3.92 -1.93 -23.90
N SER A 129 -4.99 -1.29 -24.37
CA SER A 129 -6.00 -0.64 -23.53
C SER A 129 -6.75 -1.61 -22.61
N GLN A 130 -7.03 -2.82 -23.05
CA GLN A 130 -7.77 -3.81 -22.24
C GLN A 130 -6.91 -4.42 -21.14
N GLU A 131 -5.67 -4.79 -21.46
CA GLU A 131 -4.69 -5.26 -20.46
C GLU A 131 -4.42 -4.20 -19.40
N PHE A 132 -4.36 -2.94 -19.82
CA PHE A 132 -4.19 -1.82 -18.93
C PHE A 132 -5.36 -1.65 -17.95
N SER A 133 -6.59 -1.87 -18.44
CA SER A 133 -7.79 -1.84 -17.58
C SER A 133 -7.75 -2.91 -16.49
N GLU A 134 -7.24 -4.10 -16.78
CA GLU A 134 -7.11 -5.15 -15.77
C GLU A 134 -6.03 -4.83 -14.74
N LEU A 135 -4.90 -4.28 -15.18
CA LEU A 135 -3.86 -3.79 -14.29
C LEU A 135 -4.38 -2.68 -13.37
N ASP A 136 -5.13 -1.73 -13.90
CA ASP A 136 -5.78 -0.66 -13.14
C ASP A 136 -6.69 -1.23 -12.05
N LYS A 137 -7.50 -2.24 -12.35
CA LYS A 137 -8.36 -2.92 -11.37
C LYS A 137 -7.55 -3.60 -10.25
N ARG A 138 -6.41 -4.21 -10.56
CA ARG A 138 -5.52 -4.81 -9.55
C ARG A 138 -4.93 -3.76 -8.63
N ILE A 139 -4.51 -2.62 -9.18
CA ILE A 139 -4.01 -1.50 -8.38
C ILE A 139 -5.13 -0.92 -7.50
N ASP A 140 -6.34 -0.76 -8.02
CA ASP A 140 -7.49 -0.28 -7.25
C ASP A 140 -7.86 -1.24 -6.10
N LYS A 141 -7.86 -2.56 -6.35
CA LYS A 141 -8.04 -3.58 -5.29
C LYS A 141 -6.93 -3.48 -4.23
N THR A 142 -5.69 -3.24 -4.65
CA THR A 142 -4.55 -3.04 -3.73
C THR A 142 -4.74 -1.79 -2.87
N ALA A 143 -5.25 -0.70 -3.44
CA ALA A 143 -5.56 0.52 -2.69
C ALA A 143 -6.68 0.32 -1.66
N LEU A 144 -7.73 -0.42 -2.01
CA LEU A 144 -8.80 -0.77 -1.06
C LEU A 144 -8.29 -1.66 0.07
N ALA A 145 -7.42 -2.63 -0.23
CA ALA A 145 -6.76 -3.45 0.79
C ALA A 145 -5.89 -2.60 1.73
N ALA A 146 -5.11 -1.66 1.19
CA ALA A 146 -4.31 -0.72 1.97
C ALA A 146 -5.19 0.15 2.89
N PHE A 147 -6.35 0.60 2.41
CA PHE A 147 -7.30 1.36 3.23
C PHE A 147 -7.82 0.55 4.40
N ASN A 148 -8.24 -0.70 4.18
CA ASN A 148 -8.72 -1.58 5.25
C ASN A 148 -7.63 -1.82 6.30
N LEU A 149 -6.41 -2.14 5.87
CA LEU A 149 -5.27 -2.33 6.78
C LEU A 149 -4.95 -1.06 7.58
N TYR A 150 -5.07 0.12 6.96
CA TYR A 150 -4.87 1.38 7.66
C TYR A 150 -5.95 1.63 8.71
N ALA A 151 -7.22 1.40 8.38
CA ALA A 151 -8.33 1.54 9.34
C ALA A 151 -8.14 0.61 10.55
N GLU A 152 -7.79 -0.67 10.31
CA GLU A 152 -7.49 -1.63 11.37
C GLU A 152 -6.29 -1.19 12.24
N ALA A 153 -5.23 -0.69 11.62
CA ALA A 153 -4.04 -0.24 12.35
C ALA A 153 -4.36 0.98 13.24
N ARG A 154 -5.14 1.95 12.73
CA ARG A 154 -5.58 3.13 13.51
C ARG A 154 -6.50 2.73 14.65
N GLU A 155 -7.44 1.83 14.43
CA GLU A 155 -8.31 1.32 15.49
C GLU A 155 -7.49 0.68 16.63
N LYS A 156 -6.51 -0.17 16.30
CA LYS A 156 -5.61 -0.75 17.31
C LYS A 156 -4.84 0.32 18.10
N ILE A 157 -4.34 1.35 17.43
CA ILE A 157 -3.64 2.47 18.09
C ILE A 157 -4.60 3.20 19.05
N TYR A 158 -5.84 3.47 18.63
CA TYR A 158 -6.84 4.09 19.50
C TYR A 158 -7.15 3.25 20.73
N GLN A 159 -7.34 1.94 20.56
CA GLN A 159 -7.60 1.03 21.67
C GLN A 159 -6.45 1.01 22.68
N ILE A 160 -5.21 1.01 22.22
CA ILE A 160 -4.02 1.08 23.08
C ILE A 160 -4.01 2.40 23.86
N ARG A 161 -4.21 3.53 23.17
CA ARG A 161 -4.25 4.86 23.83
C ARG A 161 -5.37 4.96 24.86
N LEU A 162 -6.56 4.43 24.57
CA LEU A 162 -7.68 4.39 25.52
C LEU A 162 -7.38 3.53 26.74
N LYS A 163 -6.73 2.38 26.54
CA LYS A 163 -6.32 1.50 27.64
C LYS A 163 -5.31 2.20 28.54
N ASP A 164 -4.32 2.87 27.96
CA ASP A 164 -3.32 3.65 28.70
C ASP A 164 -3.94 4.78 29.50
N LEU A 165 -4.88 5.53 28.89
CA LEU A 165 -5.59 6.62 29.59
C LEU A 165 -6.38 6.09 30.77
N LYS A 166 -7.14 4.99 30.60
CA LYS A 166 -7.88 4.34 31.67
C LYS A 166 -6.98 3.87 32.82
N ALA A 167 -5.79 3.35 32.50
CA ALA A 167 -4.82 2.90 33.51
C ALA A 167 -4.18 4.05 34.30
N ARG A 168 -4.09 5.24 33.70
CA ARG A 168 -3.52 6.45 34.34
C ARG A 168 -4.54 7.28 35.11
N LEU A 169 -5.84 7.11 34.86
CA LEU A 169 -6.86 7.78 35.65
C LEU A 169 -6.87 7.14 37.04
N PRO A 170 -6.61 7.92 38.12
CA PRO A 170 -6.80 7.40 39.46
C PRO A 170 -8.23 6.93 39.58
N TYR A 171 -8.44 5.81 40.24
CA TYR A 171 -9.74 5.21 40.52
C TYR A 171 -10.69 6.29 41.07
N SER A 172 -11.34 7.03 40.16
CA SER A 172 -12.38 7.95 40.58
C SER A 172 -13.52 7.07 41.06
N LYS A 173 -13.77 7.13 42.38
CA LYS A 173 -14.93 6.53 43.05
C LYS A 173 -16.12 6.60 42.05
N GLU A 174 -16.74 5.46 41.82
CA GLU A 174 -18.06 5.42 41.21
C GLU A 174 -18.90 6.48 41.85
N ILE A 175 -19.18 7.56 41.15
CA ILE A 175 -20.20 8.51 41.52
C ILE A 175 -21.47 7.74 41.24
N ASP A 176 -22.04 7.14 42.29
CA ASP A 176 -23.32 6.50 42.26
C ASP A 176 -24.34 7.58 41.86
N LEU A 177 -24.86 7.47 40.64
CA LEU A 177 -25.85 8.42 40.08
C LEU A 177 -27.14 8.54 40.93
N ASN A 178 -27.21 7.77 42.01
CA ASN A 178 -28.33 7.81 42.97
C ASN A 178 -28.11 8.70 44.19
N GLY A 179 -27.01 9.44 44.27
CA GLY A 179 -26.84 10.52 45.31
C GLY A 179 -26.94 10.10 46.78
N LYS A 180 -26.71 8.81 47.11
CA LYS A 180 -26.70 8.35 48.50
C LYS A 180 -25.26 8.07 48.96
N SER A 181 -24.69 9.06 49.66
CA SER A 181 -23.49 8.87 50.45
C SER A 181 -23.80 7.82 51.54
N LYS A 182 -23.15 6.67 51.51
CA LYS A 182 -23.12 5.77 52.66
C LYS A 182 -21.96 6.23 53.57
N ASN A 183 -22.35 6.72 54.75
CA ASN A 183 -21.47 6.90 55.92
C ASN A 183 -20.78 5.59 56.31
#